data_7cd430c2ddbf7f43befc19fd64f74a4d
#
_entry.id   7cd430c2ddbf7f43befc19fd64f74a4d
#
_cell.length_a   1.000
_cell.length_b   1.000
_cell.length_c   1.000
_cell.angle_alpha   90.00
_cell.angle_beta   90.00
_cell.angle_gamma   90.00
#
_symmetry.space_group_name_H-M   'P 1'
#
loop_
_entity.id
_entity.type
_entity.pdbx_description
1 polymer ?
#
loop_
_entity_poly.entity_id
_entity_poly.type
_entity_poly.pdbx_seq_one_letter_code
_entity_poly.pdbx_strand_id
1 'polypeptide(L)'
;MHKSKITGLGFEVPENVVKNADLEEIMETSDEWIQTRSGIKERRWATEDLATSDLASSASKKAMEMAGVSSEDIDLVIVGTLSSDYFFPGVSAQLQDKLNLRNIAAFDIKAACSAFVYCLSVGDQFIRSGMAKTALIVGAETQTKLIDKTTRGRDIAVLFGDGAGAAIIQTSDDDSGILSKHLHCQGKDMKNLWMEGPGSAPGVWIHNKQAIVHGRLSPQMIGREVFRNAV
;
A
#
# COMPACT_ATOMS: atom_id res chain seq x y z
N MET A 1 -13.31 -25.18 -12.50
CA MET A 1 -12.67 -23.89 -12.20
C MET A 1 -11.97 -24.06 -10.85
N HIS A 2 -10.66 -23.82 -10.78
CA HIS A 2 -9.92 -23.95 -9.51
C HIS A 2 -10.46 -22.94 -8.48
N LYS A 3 -10.31 -23.25 -7.20
CA LYS A 3 -10.49 -22.30 -6.11
C LYS A 3 -9.12 -21.82 -5.66
N SER A 4 -9.03 -20.64 -5.07
CA SER A 4 -7.81 -20.16 -4.45
C SER A 4 -8.00 -19.95 -2.96
N LYS A 5 -6.98 -20.25 -2.16
CA LYS A 5 -6.95 -19.98 -0.72
C LYS A 5 -5.67 -19.26 -0.30
N ILE A 6 -5.76 -18.50 0.77
CA ILE A 6 -4.59 -17.90 1.41
C ILE A 6 -3.91 -18.99 2.23
N THR A 7 -2.62 -19.22 1.96
CA THR A 7 -1.81 -20.25 2.62
C THR A 7 -0.72 -19.67 3.50
N GLY A 8 -0.35 -18.40 3.31
CA GLY A 8 0.64 -17.73 4.13
C GLY A 8 0.38 -16.24 4.20
N LEU A 9 0.70 -15.65 5.32
CA LEU A 9 0.61 -14.22 5.60
C LEU A 9 1.92 -13.72 6.20
N GLY A 10 2.30 -12.50 5.88
CA GLY A 10 3.44 -11.83 6.47
C GLY A 10 3.22 -10.33 6.51
N PHE A 11 3.86 -9.66 7.45
CA PHE A 11 3.86 -8.21 7.51
C PHE A 11 5.20 -7.67 7.97
N GLU A 12 5.45 -6.42 7.65
CA GLU A 12 6.62 -5.67 8.10
C GLU A 12 6.23 -4.22 8.35
N VAL A 13 6.78 -3.64 9.41
CA VAL A 13 6.63 -2.22 9.75
C VAL A 13 8.00 -1.63 10.09
N PRO A 14 8.23 -0.34 9.84
CA PRO A 14 9.46 0.33 10.27
C PRO A 14 9.68 0.22 11.78
N GLU A 15 10.94 0.14 12.19
CA GLU A 15 11.30 0.15 13.61
C GLU A 15 11.03 1.50 14.29
N ASN A 16 11.13 2.59 13.53
CA ASN A 16 10.94 3.95 14.04
C ASN A 16 9.49 4.20 14.46
N VAL A 17 9.27 4.33 15.76
CA VAL A 17 7.98 4.63 16.38
C VAL A 17 7.84 6.14 16.53
N VAL A 18 6.77 6.71 16.01
CA VAL A 18 6.42 8.12 16.14
C VAL A 18 5.16 8.24 17.00
N LYS A 19 5.26 8.83 18.16
CA LYS A 19 4.16 9.08 19.09
C LYS A 19 3.45 10.40 18.78
N ASN A 20 2.28 10.60 19.37
CA ASN A 20 1.57 11.88 19.22
C ASN A 20 2.39 13.05 19.74
N ALA A 21 3.12 12.89 20.85
CA ALA A 21 4.01 13.90 21.39
C ALA A 21 5.11 14.34 20.41
N ASP A 22 5.64 13.41 19.60
CA ASP A 22 6.67 13.75 18.60
C ASP A 22 6.06 14.63 17.48
N LEU A 23 4.76 14.47 17.20
CA LEU A 23 4.05 15.29 16.21
C LEU A 23 3.76 16.71 16.75
N GLU A 24 3.56 16.88 18.05
CA GLU A 24 3.38 18.20 18.69
C GLU A 24 4.62 19.10 18.53
N GLU A 25 5.80 18.48 18.38
CA GLU A 25 7.05 19.21 18.15
C GLU A 25 7.17 19.81 16.74
N ILE A 26 6.46 19.25 15.75
CA ILE A 26 6.62 19.60 14.33
C ILE A 26 5.38 20.22 13.70
N MET A 27 4.21 20.16 14.36
CA MET A 27 2.96 20.73 13.86
C MET A 27 2.02 21.12 15.00
N GLU A 28 1.10 22.04 14.73
CA GLU A 28 0.07 22.45 15.69
C GLU A 28 -0.99 21.36 15.87
N THR A 29 -0.77 20.47 16.84
CA THR A 29 -1.66 19.35 17.19
C THR A 29 -1.55 19.05 18.68
N SER A 30 -2.33 18.05 19.18
CA SER A 30 -2.18 17.51 20.52
C SER A 30 -2.54 16.02 20.56
N ASP A 31 -1.99 15.29 21.52
CA ASP A 31 -2.34 13.90 21.77
C ASP A 31 -3.85 13.71 21.99
N GLU A 32 -4.48 14.59 22.78
CA GLU A 32 -5.92 14.59 23.01
C GLU A 32 -6.71 14.79 21.70
N TRP A 33 -6.29 15.74 20.86
CA TRP A 33 -6.93 16.00 19.57
C TRP A 33 -6.86 14.81 18.64
N ILE A 34 -5.69 14.14 18.57
CA ILE A 34 -5.47 12.97 17.71
C ILE A 34 -6.28 11.78 18.22
N GLN A 35 -6.17 11.45 19.51
CA GLN A 35 -6.85 10.28 20.09
C GLN A 35 -8.38 10.40 20.05
N THR A 36 -8.94 11.56 20.33
CA THR A 36 -10.38 11.79 20.30
C THR A 36 -10.98 11.54 18.90
N ARG A 37 -10.20 11.81 17.83
CA ARG A 37 -10.65 11.68 16.44
C ARG A 37 -10.34 10.36 15.79
N SER A 38 -9.24 9.73 16.17
CA SER A 38 -8.72 8.54 15.48
C SER A 38 -8.42 7.36 16.38
N GLY A 39 -8.26 7.58 17.69
CA GLY A 39 -7.77 6.56 18.62
C GLY A 39 -6.28 6.25 18.48
N ILE A 40 -5.56 6.89 17.55
CA ILE A 40 -4.16 6.60 17.26
C ILE A 40 -3.28 7.20 18.35
N LYS A 41 -2.42 6.37 18.94
CA LYS A 41 -1.41 6.76 19.94
C LYS A 41 -0.01 6.87 19.36
N GLU A 42 0.30 5.99 18.40
CA GLU A 42 1.59 5.94 17.71
C GLU A 42 1.44 5.42 16.28
N ARG A 43 2.44 5.66 15.44
CA ARG A 43 2.56 5.14 14.08
C ARG A 43 4.01 4.78 13.79
N ARG A 44 4.24 4.09 12.69
CA ARG A 44 5.57 3.74 12.22
C ARG A 44 5.92 4.55 11.00
N TRP A 45 7.05 5.21 10.99
CA TRP A 45 7.55 6.00 9.86
C TRP A 45 8.85 5.43 9.35
N ALA A 46 8.91 5.19 8.06
CA ALA A 46 10.13 4.76 7.39
C ALA A 46 11.23 5.84 7.51
N THR A 47 12.44 5.39 7.72
CA THR A 47 13.65 6.22 7.62
C THR A 47 13.93 6.55 6.16
N GLU A 48 14.86 7.48 5.89
CA GLU A 48 15.17 7.91 4.52
C GLU A 48 15.68 6.77 3.64
N ASP A 49 16.43 5.86 4.21
CA ASP A 49 17.05 4.70 3.57
C ASP A 49 16.13 3.48 3.39
N LEU A 50 14.94 3.46 4.03
CA LEU A 50 14.00 2.34 3.97
C LEU A 50 12.93 2.58 2.89
N ALA A 51 13.00 1.84 1.79
CA ALA A 51 12.07 1.96 0.67
C ALA A 51 10.83 1.06 0.82
N THR A 52 9.81 1.31 0.01
CA THR A 52 8.58 0.49 -0.04
C THR A 52 8.90 -0.95 -0.42
N SER A 53 9.80 -1.16 -1.38
CA SER A 53 10.22 -2.50 -1.79
C SER A 53 10.96 -3.28 -0.71
N ASP A 54 11.62 -2.61 0.26
CA ASP A 54 12.30 -3.26 1.37
C ASP A 54 11.28 -3.86 2.35
N LEU A 55 10.28 -3.06 2.76
CA LEU A 55 9.17 -3.53 3.59
C LEU A 55 8.40 -4.64 2.89
N ALA A 56 8.09 -4.46 1.60
CA ALA A 56 7.41 -5.45 0.79
C ALA A 56 8.18 -6.78 0.72
N SER A 57 9.51 -6.72 0.54
CA SER A 57 10.37 -7.91 0.50
C SER A 57 10.38 -8.65 1.85
N SER A 58 10.52 -7.92 2.95
CA SER A 58 10.49 -8.52 4.31
C SER A 58 9.15 -9.18 4.60
N ALA A 59 8.03 -8.50 4.32
CA ALA A 59 6.69 -9.06 4.48
C ALA A 59 6.48 -10.31 3.61
N SER A 60 6.96 -10.27 2.36
CA SER A 60 6.86 -11.38 1.40
C SER A 60 7.62 -12.62 1.87
N LYS A 61 8.83 -12.46 2.39
CA LYS A 61 9.63 -13.59 2.93
C LYS A 61 8.88 -14.29 4.08
N LYS A 62 8.28 -13.52 4.98
CA LYS A 62 7.47 -14.07 6.09
C LYS A 62 6.23 -14.81 5.58
N ALA A 63 5.55 -14.27 4.56
CA ALA A 63 4.40 -14.93 3.94
C ALA A 63 4.79 -16.24 3.22
N MET A 64 5.91 -16.23 2.51
CA MET A 64 6.46 -17.43 1.85
C MET A 64 6.87 -18.50 2.87
N GLU A 65 7.54 -18.11 3.94
CA GLU A 65 7.90 -19.00 5.04
C GLU A 65 6.67 -19.66 5.66
N MET A 66 5.63 -18.87 5.98
CA MET A 66 4.38 -19.38 6.55
C MET A 66 3.66 -20.35 5.61
N ALA A 67 3.71 -20.09 4.29
CA ALA A 67 3.12 -20.95 3.28
C ALA A 67 3.96 -22.19 2.96
N GLY A 68 5.21 -22.27 3.41
CA GLY A 68 6.16 -23.33 3.09
C GLY A 68 6.56 -23.36 1.61
N VAL A 69 6.62 -22.15 0.96
CA VAL A 69 6.97 -22.02 -0.47
C VAL A 69 8.32 -21.32 -0.65
N SER A 70 9.03 -21.71 -1.70
CA SER A 70 10.29 -21.10 -2.12
C SER A 70 10.07 -20.07 -3.24
N SER A 71 11.14 -19.38 -3.65
CA SER A 71 11.13 -18.49 -4.81
C SER A 71 10.77 -19.21 -6.12
N GLU A 72 11.10 -20.49 -6.23
CA GLU A 72 10.82 -21.32 -7.43
C GLU A 72 9.32 -21.68 -7.56
N ASP A 73 8.56 -21.59 -6.47
CA ASP A 73 7.14 -21.95 -6.45
C ASP A 73 6.24 -20.78 -6.86
N ILE A 74 6.75 -19.54 -6.85
CA ILE A 74 5.96 -18.35 -7.17
C ILE A 74 5.82 -18.21 -8.69
N ASP A 75 4.58 -18.08 -9.17
CA ASP A 75 4.23 -17.94 -10.59
C ASP A 75 3.81 -16.51 -10.94
N LEU A 76 3.43 -15.71 -9.93
CA LEU A 76 2.85 -14.39 -10.13
C LEU A 76 3.14 -13.48 -8.93
N VAL A 77 3.52 -12.23 -9.19
CA VAL A 77 3.60 -11.17 -8.17
C VAL A 77 2.67 -10.03 -8.53
N ILE A 78 1.82 -9.61 -7.59
CA ILE A 78 0.98 -8.41 -7.73
C ILE A 78 1.18 -7.54 -6.51
N VAL A 79 1.55 -6.28 -6.74
CA VAL A 79 1.79 -5.30 -5.68
C VAL A 79 0.76 -4.17 -5.76
N GLY A 80 0.14 -3.84 -4.66
CA GLY A 80 -0.71 -2.65 -4.49
C GLY A 80 0.05 -1.58 -3.74
N THR A 81 0.35 -0.45 -4.40
CA THR A 81 1.07 0.67 -3.78
C THR A 81 0.79 2.01 -4.48
N LEU A 82 0.90 3.11 -3.72
CA LEU A 82 0.93 4.49 -4.21
C LEU A 82 2.32 5.13 -4.05
N SER A 83 3.17 4.55 -3.21
CA SER A 83 4.48 5.08 -2.83
C SER A 83 5.61 4.18 -3.34
N SER A 84 5.57 3.85 -4.64
CA SER A 84 6.65 3.10 -5.29
C SER A 84 7.99 3.79 -5.12
N ASP A 85 9.06 3.00 -4.97
CA ASP A 85 10.44 3.50 -4.85
C ASP A 85 10.83 4.43 -6.00
N TYR A 86 10.36 4.08 -7.21
CA TYR A 86 10.56 4.84 -8.43
C TYR A 86 9.22 5.11 -9.12
N PHE A 87 9.16 6.12 -9.96
CA PHE A 87 7.98 6.38 -10.79
C PHE A 87 7.69 5.18 -11.73
N PHE A 88 8.73 4.57 -12.26
CA PHE A 88 8.76 3.27 -12.95
C PHE A 88 10.21 2.73 -12.90
N PRO A 89 10.45 1.40 -12.95
CA PRO A 89 9.45 0.33 -12.88
C PRO A 89 8.77 0.27 -11.51
N GLY A 90 7.68 -0.49 -11.43
CA GLY A 90 6.94 -0.70 -10.20
C GLY A 90 7.68 -1.55 -9.16
N VAL A 91 7.13 -1.61 -7.96
CA VAL A 91 7.68 -2.38 -6.82
C VAL A 91 7.69 -3.88 -7.13
N SER A 92 6.75 -4.39 -7.92
CA SER A 92 6.70 -5.80 -8.32
C SER A 92 7.97 -6.27 -9.03
N ALA A 93 8.53 -5.42 -9.92
CA ALA A 93 9.79 -5.73 -10.60
C ALA A 93 10.98 -5.77 -9.62
N GLN A 94 10.99 -4.88 -8.63
CA GLN A 94 12.01 -4.86 -7.59
C GLN A 94 11.89 -6.07 -6.65
N LEU A 95 10.65 -6.51 -6.35
CA LEU A 95 10.43 -7.72 -5.56
C LEU A 95 10.89 -8.98 -6.29
N GLN A 96 10.68 -9.05 -7.61
CA GLN A 96 11.15 -10.16 -8.42
C GLN A 96 12.66 -10.34 -8.24
N ASP A 97 13.43 -9.25 -8.26
CA ASP A 97 14.89 -9.26 -8.05
C ASP A 97 15.24 -9.56 -6.57
N LYS A 98 14.68 -8.80 -5.61
CA LYS A 98 14.99 -8.92 -4.17
C LYS A 98 14.67 -10.29 -3.57
N LEU A 99 13.73 -11.00 -4.15
CA LEU A 99 13.31 -12.35 -3.73
C LEU A 99 13.93 -13.45 -4.59
N ASN A 100 14.77 -13.10 -5.57
CA ASN A 100 15.36 -14.03 -6.55
C ASN A 100 14.31 -14.92 -7.21
N LEU A 101 13.18 -14.33 -7.61
CA LEU A 101 12.12 -15.06 -8.29
C LEU A 101 12.52 -15.36 -9.74
N ARG A 102 11.98 -16.42 -10.29
CA ARG A 102 12.11 -16.76 -11.72
C ARG A 102 11.60 -15.61 -12.61
N ASN A 103 11.80 -15.70 -13.91
CA ASN A 103 11.16 -14.81 -14.88
C ASN A 103 9.66 -15.13 -14.98
N ILE A 104 8.85 -14.39 -14.22
CA ILE A 104 7.41 -14.57 -14.03
C ILE A 104 6.65 -13.28 -14.30
N ALA A 105 5.33 -13.37 -14.36
CA ALA A 105 4.47 -12.18 -14.43
C ALA A 105 4.55 -11.39 -13.12
N ALA A 106 4.89 -10.10 -13.22
CA ALA A 106 4.96 -9.19 -12.09
C ALA A 106 4.44 -7.80 -12.49
N PHE A 107 3.49 -7.24 -11.75
CA PHE A 107 2.93 -5.92 -12.02
C PHE A 107 2.32 -5.28 -10.78
N ASP A 108 2.19 -3.95 -10.84
CA ASP A 108 1.59 -3.15 -9.77
C ASP A 108 0.14 -2.78 -10.11
N ILE A 109 -0.70 -2.67 -9.07
CA ILE A 109 -2.07 -2.13 -9.15
C ILE A 109 -2.15 -0.86 -8.34
N LYS A 110 -2.61 0.22 -8.99
CA LYS A 110 -2.84 1.51 -8.36
C LYS A 110 -4.34 1.71 -8.07
N ALA A 111 -4.76 1.30 -6.88
CA ALA A 111 -6.14 1.43 -6.41
C ALA A 111 -6.22 2.02 -4.98
N ALA A 112 -5.25 2.86 -4.62
CA ALA A 112 -5.12 3.51 -3.33
C ALA A 112 -5.26 2.52 -2.15
N CYS A 113 -5.96 2.92 -1.08
CA CYS A 113 -6.12 2.12 0.14
C CYS A 113 -6.81 0.77 -0.07
N SER A 114 -7.55 0.57 -1.17
CA SER A 114 -8.18 -0.70 -1.54
C SER A 114 -7.32 -1.60 -2.42
N ALA A 115 -6.10 -1.18 -2.77
CA ALA A 115 -5.24 -1.88 -3.73
C ALA A 115 -4.99 -3.35 -3.36
N PHE A 116 -4.79 -3.68 -2.07
CA PHE A 116 -4.59 -5.07 -1.65
C PHE A 116 -5.78 -5.98 -2.02
N VAL A 117 -7.01 -5.49 -1.83
CA VAL A 117 -8.24 -6.25 -2.17
C VAL A 117 -8.36 -6.43 -3.69
N TYR A 118 -7.98 -5.40 -4.47
CA TYR A 118 -7.91 -5.51 -5.93
C TYR A 118 -6.84 -6.51 -6.36
N CYS A 119 -5.63 -6.46 -5.77
CA CYS A 119 -4.54 -7.41 -6.04
C CYS A 119 -4.98 -8.85 -5.74
N LEU A 120 -5.63 -9.06 -4.57
CA LEU A 120 -6.17 -10.36 -4.18
C LEU A 120 -7.22 -10.86 -5.17
N SER A 121 -8.11 -9.97 -5.63
CA SER A 121 -9.15 -10.31 -6.60
C SER A 121 -8.58 -10.70 -7.97
N VAL A 122 -7.56 -9.99 -8.43
CA VAL A 122 -6.87 -10.30 -9.69
C VAL A 122 -6.08 -11.61 -9.56
N GLY A 123 -5.31 -11.77 -8.48
CA GLY A 123 -4.55 -12.99 -8.21
C GLY A 123 -5.46 -14.25 -8.15
N ASP A 124 -6.63 -14.14 -7.48
CA ASP A 124 -7.63 -15.20 -7.48
C ASP A 124 -8.08 -15.60 -8.91
N GLN A 125 -8.22 -14.64 -9.83
CA GLN A 125 -8.57 -14.97 -11.22
C GLN A 125 -7.44 -15.68 -11.95
N PHE A 126 -6.17 -15.32 -11.72
CA PHE A 126 -5.04 -16.05 -12.29
C PHE A 126 -5.00 -17.51 -11.80
N ILE A 127 -5.26 -17.75 -10.51
CA ILE A 127 -5.34 -19.11 -9.96
C ILE A 127 -6.54 -19.86 -10.55
N ARG A 128 -7.72 -19.24 -10.55
CA ARG A 128 -8.96 -19.87 -11.04
C ARG A 128 -8.91 -20.24 -12.52
N SER A 129 -8.21 -19.43 -13.33
CA SER A 129 -8.02 -19.70 -14.76
C SER A 129 -6.94 -20.74 -15.03
N GLY A 130 -6.14 -21.13 -14.03
CA GLY A 130 -5.00 -22.03 -14.18
C GLY A 130 -3.74 -21.38 -14.76
N MET A 131 -3.72 -20.04 -14.90
CA MET A 131 -2.54 -19.30 -15.36
C MET A 131 -1.43 -19.24 -14.31
N ALA A 132 -1.77 -19.36 -13.04
CA ALA A 132 -0.85 -19.47 -11.92
C ALA A 132 -1.34 -20.52 -10.93
N LYS A 133 -0.42 -21.14 -10.20
CA LYS A 133 -0.72 -22.06 -9.08
C LYS A 133 -0.43 -21.40 -7.74
N THR A 134 0.57 -20.54 -7.69
CA THR A 134 1.01 -19.81 -6.49
C THR A 134 1.24 -18.35 -6.85
N ALA A 135 0.54 -17.43 -6.17
CA ALA A 135 0.71 -16.01 -6.37
C ALA A 135 1.06 -15.30 -5.06
N LEU A 136 2.01 -14.38 -5.15
CA LEU A 136 2.39 -13.45 -4.09
C LEU A 136 1.63 -12.15 -4.28
N ILE A 137 0.80 -11.81 -3.29
CA ILE A 137 -0.02 -10.59 -3.25
C ILE A 137 0.51 -9.69 -2.16
N VAL A 138 0.86 -8.46 -2.50
CA VAL A 138 1.49 -7.51 -1.56
C VAL A 138 0.74 -6.18 -1.58
N GLY A 139 0.53 -5.61 -0.39
CA GLY A 139 0.18 -4.21 -0.19
C GLY A 139 1.30 -3.56 0.61
N ALA A 140 1.92 -2.51 0.11
CA ALA A 140 3.05 -1.86 0.78
C ALA A 140 3.04 -0.36 0.56
N GLU A 141 3.38 0.40 1.61
CA GLU A 141 3.44 1.85 1.55
C GLU A 141 4.56 2.42 2.43
N THR A 142 5.30 3.39 1.89
CA THR A 142 6.07 4.38 2.64
C THR A 142 5.44 5.76 2.41
N GLN A 143 4.14 5.84 2.69
CA GLN A 143 3.30 7.00 2.39
C GLN A 143 3.78 8.26 3.13
N THR A 144 4.42 8.09 4.28
CA THR A 144 4.92 9.22 5.09
C THR A 144 6.03 10.02 4.39
N LYS A 145 6.66 9.48 3.36
CA LYS A 145 7.62 10.21 2.50
C LYS A 145 6.95 11.21 1.56
N LEU A 146 5.65 11.05 1.30
CA LEU A 146 4.86 11.90 0.41
C LEU A 146 3.98 12.90 1.15
N ILE A 147 3.85 12.78 2.48
CA ILE A 147 2.97 13.59 3.33
C ILE A 147 3.65 14.91 3.70
N ASP A 148 2.86 15.98 3.72
CA ASP A 148 3.25 17.25 4.32
C ASP A 148 3.22 17.13 5.86
N LYS A 149 4.39 17.12 6.47
CA LYS A 149 4.58 16.98 7.93
C LYS A 149 4.55 18.31 8.68
N THR A 150 3.98 19.34 8.08
CA THR A 150 3.73 20.63 8.73
C THR A 150 2.29 20.75 9.19
N THR A 151 1.96 21.81 9.92
CA THR A 151 0.57 22.11 10.34
C THR A 151 -0.43 22.10 9.19
N ARG A 152 -0.02 22.48 7.97
CA ARG A 152 -0.87 22.41 6.76
C ARG A 152 -1.32 20.99 6.43
N GLY A 153 -0.44 19.99 6.59
CA GLY A 153 -0.72 18.57 6.31
C GLY A 153 -1.22 17.78 7.51
N ARG A 154 -1.44 18.44 8.66
CA ARG A 154 -1.77 17.80 9.93
C ARG A 154 -2.87 16.74 9.82
N ASP A 155 -3.97 17.04 9.15
CA ASP A 155 -5.15 16.16 9.08
C ASP A 155 -4.85 14.79 8.42
N ILE A 156 -3.76 14.71 7.67
CA ILE A 156 -3.27 13.47 7.04
C ILE A 156 -2.09 12.90 7.83
N ALA A 157 -1.13 13.74 8.19
CA ALA A 157 0.11 13.30 8.84
C ALA A 157 -0.13 12.54 10.15
N VAL A 158 -1.17 12.89 10.91
CA VAL A 158 -1.52 12.21 12.17
C VAL A 158 -2.14 10.82 11.96
N LEU A 159 -2.66 10.52 10.75
CA LEU A 159 -3.38 9.29 10.45
C LEU A 159 -2.50 8.21 9.83
N PHE A 160 -1.47 8.61 9.06
CA PHE A 160 -0.71 7.67 8.24
C PHE A 160 0.55 7.18 8.92
N GLY A 161 0.85 5.90 8.67
CA GLY A 161 2.10 5.23 8.93
C GLY A 161 2.52 4.41 7.72
N ASP A 162 3.67 3.78 7.82
CA ASP A 162 4.28 2.97 6.79
C ASP A 162 4.28 1.50 7.17
N GLY A 163 4.23 0.63 6.19
CA GLY A 163 4.24 -0.81 6.39
C GLY A 163 3.97 -1.60 5.13
N ALA A 164 4.11 -2.90 5.22
CA ALA A 164 3.76 -3.85 4.18
C ALA A 164 3.03 -5.06 4.75
N GLY A 165 2.07 -5.57 3.99
CA GLY A 165 1.42 -6.86 4.21
C GLY A 165 1.52 -7.70 2.95
N ALA A 166 1.76 -9.01 3.12
CA ALA A 166 1.85 -9.95 2.02
C ALA A 166 1.00 -11.19 2.28
N ALA A 167 0.44 -11.75 1.23
CA ALA A 167 -0.27 -13.02 1.25
C ALA A 167 0.22 -13.92 0.12
N ILE A 168 0.42 -15.19 0.42
CA ILE A 168 0.53 -16.25 -0.58
C ILE A 168 -0.87 -16.81 -0.81
N ILE A 169 -1.31 -16.83 -2.07
CA ILE A 169 -2.51 -17.54 -2.48
C ILE A 169 -2.15 -18.68 -3.40
N GLN A 170 -2.76 -19.83 -3.17
CA GLN A 170 -2.50 -21.07 -3.93
C GLN A 170 -3.81 -21.71 -4.38
N THR A 171 -3.71 -22.60 -5.37
CA THR A 171 -4.84 -23.47 -5.74
C THR A 171 -5.32 -24.23 -4.51
N SER A 172 -6.62 -24.24 -4.28
CA SER A 172 -7.25 -25.00 -3.21
C SER A 172 -7.71 -26.36 -3.72
N ASP A 173 -7.36 -27.41 -2.99
CA ASP A 173 -7.78 -28.78 -3.25
C ASP A 173 -9.05 -29.17 -2.47
N ASP A 174 -9.53 -28.28 -1.61
CA ASP A 174 -10.74 -28.48 -0.80
C ASP A 174 -11.78 -27.38 -1.09
N ASP A 175 -12.86 -27.34 -0.30
CA ASP A 175 -13.94 -26.36 -0.44
C ASP A 175 -13.63 -24.98 0.16
N SER A 176 -12.49 -24.81 0.83
CA SER A 176 -12.05 -23.52 1.36
C SER A 176 -11.55 -22.60 0.25
N GLY A 177 -11.62 -21.29 0.50
CA GLY A 177 -11.04 -20.33 -0.43
C GLY A 177 -11.69 -18.96 -0.39
N ILE A 178 -11.33 -18.11 -1.35
CA ILE A 178 -11.93 -16.80 -1.56
C ILE A 178 -13.34 -17.02 -2.12
N LEU A 179 -14.37 -16.73 -1.30
CA LEU A 179 -15.76 -17.03 -1.63
C LEU A 179 -16.37 -15.99 -2.57
N SER A 180 -16.19 -14.70 -2.27
CA SER A 180 -16.72 -13.59 -3.08
C SER A 180 -15.81 -12.37 -3.01
N LYS A 181 -15.95 -11.48 -4.00
CA LYS A 181 -15.21 -10.22 -4.11
C LYS A 181 -16.18 -9.14 -4.59
N HIS A 182 -16.16 -8.00 -3.93
CA HIS A 182 -17.01 -6.86 -4.25
C HIS A 182 -16.13 -5.63 -4.40
N LEU A 183 -15.92 -5.18 -5.63
CA LEU A 183 -15.07 -4.05 -5.96
C LEU A 183 -15.91 -2.94 -6.55
N HIS A 184 -15.78 -1.73 -6.02
CA HIS A 184 -16.52 -0.55 -6.44
C HIS A 184 -15.59 0.65 -6.57
N CYS A 185 -15.94 1.59 -7.44
CA CYS A 185 -15.26 2.86 -7.59
C CYS A 185 -16.28 3.97 -7.81
N GLN A 186 -16.13 5.07 -7.06
CA GLN A 186 -16.97 6.26 -7.19
C GLN A 186 -16.13 7.46 -7.61
N GLY A 187 -15.80 7.54 -8.89
CA GLY A 187 -14.87 8.52 -9.46
C GLY A 187 -15.29 9.99 -9.27
N LYS A 188 -16.59 10.29 -9.11
CA LYS A 188 -17.07 11.67 -8.87
C LYS A 188 -16.54 12.28 -7.57
N ASP A 189 -16.18 11.43 -6.58
CA ASP A 189 -15.71 11.83 -5.26
C ASP A 189 -14.17 11.77 -5.13
N MET A 190 -13.44 11.59 -6.24
CA MET A 190 -11.99 11.41 -6.25
C MET A 190 -11.22 12.52 -5.52
N LYS A 191 -11.74 13.76 -5.51
CA LYS A 191 -11.10 14.90 -4.87
C LYS A 191 -11.30 14.97 -3.36
N ASN A 192 -12.07 14.06 -2.78
CA ASN A 192 -12.21 14.00 -1.33
C ASN A 192 -10.95 13.47 -0.65
N LEU A 193 -10.16 12.62 -1.35
CA LEU A 193 -8.82 12.19 -0.94
C LEU A 193 -7.99 11.93 -2.20
N TRP A 194 -7.06 12.81 -2.50
CA TRP A 194 -6.28 12.75 -3.72
C TRP A 194 -4.92 13.44 -3.56
N MET A 195 -4.05 13.20 -4.51
CA MET A 195 -2.77 13.87 -4.68
C MET A 195 -2.67 14.32 -6.13
N GLU A 196 -2.50 15.61 -6.37
CA GLU A 196 -2.49 16.13 -7.73
C GLU A 196 -1.31 15.66 -8.56
N GLY A 197 -0.16 15.53 -7.96
CA GLY A 197 1.06 15.22 -8.71
C GLY A 197 2.15 14.54 -7.90
N PRO A 198 3.23 14.16 -8.59
CA PRO A 198 3.50 14.38 -10.00
C PRO A 198 2.56 13.57 -10.91
N GLY A 199 1.99 14.21 -11.93
CA GLY A 199 1.04 13.58 -12.85
C GLY A 199 1.02 14.29 -14.22
N SER A 200 0.23 13.78 -15.15
CA SER A 200 0.07 14.32 -16.51
C SER A 200 -1.04 15.38 -16.65
N ALA A 201 -1.77 15.66 -15.57
CA ALA A 201 -2.79 16.70 -15.60
C ALA A 201 -2.18 18.09 -15.82
N PRO A 202 -2.88 19.01 -16.52
CA PRO A 202 -2.37 20.35 -16.77
C PRO A 202 -1.96 21.07 -15.48
N GLY A 203 -0.73 21.60 -15.44
CA GLY A 203 -0.20 22.39 -14.32
C GLY A 203 0.30 21.59 -13.10
N VAL A 204 0.33 20.26 -13.16
CA VAL A 204 0.77 19.40 -12.03
C VAL A 204 1.96 18.50 -12.34
N TRP A 205 2.81 18.92 -13.23
CA TRP A 205 4.04 18.18 -13.54
C TRP A 205 5.20 18.57 -12.63
N ILE A 206 6.18 17.69 -12.50
CA ILE A 206 7.26 17.71 -11.50
C ILE A 206 8.10 19.01 -11.46
N HIS A 207 8.19 19.72 -12.58
CA HIS A 207 8.95 20.99 -12.65
C HIS A 207 8.13 22.22 -12.26
N ASN A 208 6.87 22.06 -11.88
CA ASN A 208 6.03 23.18 -11.45
C ASN A 208 6.35 23.55 -9.98
N LYS A 209 7.27 24.53 -9.81
CA LYS A 209 7.67 25.03 -8.48
C LYS A 209 6.49 25.53 -7.65
N GLN A 210 5.47 26.10 -8.28
CA GLN A 210 4.25 26.56 -7.60
C GLN A 210 3.49 25.38 -6.96
N ALA A 211 3.41 24.23 -7.66
CA ALA A 211 2.77 23.05 -7.11
C ALA A 211 3.46 22.53 -5.85
N ILE A 212 4.79 22.62 -5.78
CA ILE A 212 5.58 22.24 -4.60
C ILE A 212 5.28 23.19 -3.44
N VAL A 213 5.39 24.50 -3.67
CA VAL A 213 5.16 25.54 -2.64
C VAL A 213 3.76 25.47 -2.05
N HIS A 214 2.75 25.17 -2.88
CA HIS A 214 1.35 25.06 -2.43
C HIS A 214 0.97 23.67 -1.89
N GLY A 215 1.92 22.74 -1.75
CA GLY A 215 1.66 21.38 -1.23
C GLY A 215 0.82 20.49 -2.15
N ARG A 216 0.71 20.84 -3.44
CA ARG A 216 -0.08 20.08 -4.43
C ARG A 216 0.54 18.71 -4.75
N LEU A 217 1.81 18.49 -4.38
CA LEU A 217 2.52 17.21 -4.51
C LEU A 217 2.45 16.38 -3.22
N SER A 218 1.58 16.74 -2.27
CA SER A 218 1.25 15.94 -1.09
C SER A 218 -0.23 15.58 -1.10
N PRO A 219 -0.64 14.48 -0.47
CA PRO A 219 -2.04 14.09 -0.35
C PRO A 219 -2.88 15.20 0.29
N GLN A 220 -4.09 15.40 -0.22
CA GLN A 220 -5.08 16.34 0.29
C GLN A 220 -6.35 15.58 0.64
N MET A 221 -7.00 15.91 1.75
CA MET A 221 -8.17 15.20 2.24
C MET A 221 -9.26 16.14 2.75
N ILE A 222 -10.50 15.86 2.37
CA ILE A 222 -11.70 16.42 3.01
C ILE A 222 -12.19 15.36 4.01
N GLY A 223 -11.59 15.30 5.19
CA GLY A 223 -11.76 14.21 6.15
C GLY A 223 -13.20 13.85 6.47
N ARG A 224 -14.08 14.87 6.63
CA ARG A 224 -15.51 14.67 6.90
C ARG A 224 -16.21 13.90 5.77
N GLU A 225 -15.92 14.23 4.51
CA GLU A 225 -16.53 13.58 3.36
C GLU A 225 -16.01 12.14 3.18
N VAL A 226 -14.69 11.95 3.38
CA VAL A 226 -14.09 10.62 3.35
C VAL A 226 -14.71 9.72 4.41
N PHE A 227 -14.82 10.18 5.66
CA PHE A 227 -15.40 9.41 6.75
C PHE A 227 -16.87 9.06 6.48
N ARG A 228 -17.69 10.04 6.05
CA ARG A 228 -19.11 9.82 5.75
C ARG A 228 -19.35 8.80 4.64
N ASN A 229 -18.44 8.71 3.67
CA ASN A 229 -18.57 7.78 2.54
C ASN A 229 -17.96 6.39 2.83
N ALA A 230 -17.12 6.27 3.86
CA ALA A 230 -16.46 5.02 4.25
C ALA A 230 -17.24 4.22 5.31
N VAL A 231 -18.13 4.87 6.04
CA VAL A 231 -18.98 4.32 7.12
C VAL A 231 -20.43 4.33 6.70
#